data_df4786f1b4f36c09ca4b385a833d31f2
#
_entry.id   df4786f1b4f36c09ca4b385a833d31f2
#
_cell.length_a   1.000
_cell.length_b   1.000
_cell.length_c   1.000
_cell.angle_alpha   90.00
_cell.angle_beta   90.00
_cell.angle_gamma   90.00
#
_symmetry.space_group_name_H-M   'P 1'
#
loop_
_entity.id
_entity.type
_entity.pdbx_description
1 polymer ?
#
loop_
_entity_poly.entity_id
_entity_poly.type
_entity_poly.pdbx_seq_one_letter_code
_entity_poly.pdbx_strand_id
1 'polypeptide(L)'
;MTANSSPSSPSDDVFALIEREQGRYLAELKEYLRIPSISTDPAYRQEVDRCADWLMAKMQAAGLATEKIATAGHPLVYAEWLGAGPDKPTVLFYGHYDVQPPDPLDEWRNPPFEPTEEGDCLVGRGTTDDKGQSYTHLKAVEAILAVRGKL
;
A
#
# COMPACT_ATOMS: atom_id res chain seq x y z
N MET A 1 -45.10 7.30 9.22
CA MET A 1 -43.81 7.72 9.79
C MET A 1 -42.75 7.52 8.72
N THR A 2 -42.41 8.58 8.00
CA THR A 2 -41.38 8.56 6.98
C THR A 2 -40.03 8.69 7.68
N ALA A 3 -39.19 7.63 7.60
CA ALA A 3 -37.83 7.69 8.10
C ALA A 3 -37.05 8.74 7.29
N ASN A 4 -36.71 9.81 7.95
CA ASN A 4 -35.87 10.87 7.40
C ASN A 4 -34.40 10.34 7.40
N SER A 5 -34.02 9.64 6.33
CA SER A 5 -32.61 9.28 6.13
C SER A 5 -31.85 10.57 5.81
N SER A 6 -31.08 11.06 6.76
CA SER A 6 -30.11 12.12 6.51
C SER A 6 -29.21 11.68 5.35
N PRO A 7 -28.84 12.58 4.42
CA PRO A 7 -27.88 12.24 3.37
C PRO A 7 -26.56 11.78 4.00
N SER A 8 -26.01 10.65 3.51
CA SER A 8 -24.69 10.14 3.93
C SER A 8 -23.63 11.22 3.71
N SER A 9 -22.70 11.35 4.64
CA SER A 9 -21.59 12.26 4.42
C SER A 9 -20.69 11.69 3.30
N PRO A 10 -20.00 12.53 2.52
CA PRO A 10 -19.05 12.05 1.50
C PRO A 10 -17.96 11.10 2.08
N SER A 11 -17.72 11.17 3.40
CA SER A 11 -16.83 10.26 4.11
C SER A 11 -17.44 8.88 4.30
N ASP A 12 -18.76 8.81 4.53
CA ASP A 12 -19.47 7.55 4.77
C ASP A 12 -19.42 6.64 3.54
N ASP A 13 -19.51 7.22 2.33
CA ASP A 13 -19.42 6.46 1.08
C ASP A 13 -18.01 5.90 0.84
N VAL A 14 -16.96 6.62 1.26
CA VAL A 14 -15.57 6.15 1.20
C VAL A 14 -15.36 5.00 2.19
N PHE A 15 -15.85 5.13 3.42
CA PHE A 15 -15.75 4.05 4.42
C PHE A 15 -16.54 2.81 4.00
N ALA A 16 -17.74 2.98 3.44
CA ALA A 16 -18.53 1.88 2.91
C ALA A 16 -17.80 1.14 1.76
N LEU A 17 -17.08 1.86 0.91
CA LEU A 17 -16.23 1.25 -0.11
C LEU A 17 -15.08 0.45 0.53
N ILE A 18 -14.37 1.03 1.50
CA ILE A 18 -13.25 0.37 2.19
C ILE A 18 -13.73 -0.93 2.85
N GLU A 19 -14.85 -0.90 3.56
CA GLU A 19 -15.44 -2.09 4.20
C GLU A 19 -15.79 -3.17 3.16
N ARG A 20 -16.41 -2.80 2.05
CA ARG A 20 -16.76 -3.74 0.98
C ARG A 20 -15.53 -4.38 0.32
N GLU A 21 -14.46 -3.62 0.15
CA GLU A 21 -13.23 -4.04 -0.53
C GLU A 21 -12.17 -4.62 0.43
N GLN A 22 -12.46 -4.72 1.72
CA GLN A 22 -11.50 -5.15 2.75
C GLN A 22 -10.81 -6.47 2.39
N GLY A 23 -11.56 -7.45 1.90
CA GLY A 23 -10.99 -8.75 1.49
C GLY A 23 -10.00 -8.64 0.34
N ARG A 24 -10.28 -7.78 -0.65
CA ARG A 24 -9.37 -7.50 -1.77
C ARG A 24 -8.11 -6.77 -1.27
N TYR A 25 -8.28 -5.75 -0.43
CA TYR A 25 -7.15 -4.99 0.12
C TYR A 25 -6.23 -5.88 0.95
N LEU A 26 -6.79 -6.77 1.76
CA LEU A 26 -6.00 -7.72 2.53
C LEU A 26 -5.26 -8.74 1.63
N ALA A 27 -5.91 -9.25 0.59
CA ALA A 27 -5.29 -10.15 -0.37
C ALA A 27 -4.10 -9.49 -1.10
N GLU A 28 -4.29 -8.26 -1.57
CA GLU A 28 -3.23 -7.48 -2.22
C GLU A 28 -2.08 -7.15 -1.26
N LEU A 29 -2.38 -6.79 0.01
CA LEU A 29 -1.35 -6.60 1.02
C LEU A 29 -0.53 -7.87 1.23
N LYS A 30 -1.16 -9.03 1.29
CA LYS A 30 -0.45 -10.33 1.40
C LYS A 30 0.42 -10.61 0.17
N GLU A 31 -0.02 -10.27 -1.04
CA GLU A 31 0.82 -10.35 -2.24
C GLU A 31 2.07 -9.47 -2.10
N TYR A 32 1.90 -8.23 -1.64
CA TYR A 32 2.99 -7.28 -1.42
C TYR A 32 4.00 -7.77 -0.39
N LEU A 33 3.52 -8.35 0.72
CA LEU A 33 4.35 -8.87 1.79
C LEU A 33 5.13 -10.13 1.39
N ARG A 34 4.61 -10.93 0.44
CA ARG A 34 5.32 -12.11 -0.09
C ARG A 34 6.55 -11.80 -0.93
N ILE A 35 6.72 -10.54 -1.34
CA ILE A 35 7.92 -10.13 -2.09
C ILE A 35 9.04 -9.85 -1.09
N PRO A 36 10.12 -10.65 -1.04
CA PRO A 36 11.20 -10.49 -0.07
C PRO A 36 12.17 -9.38 -0.52
N SER A 37 11.71 -8.14 -0.48
CA SER A 37 12.45 -6.96 -0.95
C SER A 37 13.54 -6.51 0.03
N ILE A 38 14.50 -7.40 0.33
CA ILE A 38 15.61 -7.16 1.26
C ILE A 38 16.67 -6.32 0.54
N SER A 39 16.73 -5.01 0.82
CA SER A 39 17.60 -4.07 0.12
C SER A 39 19.09 -4.20 0.48
N THR A 40 19.38 -4.75 1.65
CA THR A 40 20.74 -4.87 2.18
C THR A 40 21.51 -6.09 1.65
N ASP A 41 20.83 -7.03 1.01
CA ASP A 41 21.42 -8.24 0.46
C ASP A 41 21.36 -8.22 -1.08
N PRO A 42 22.52 -8.22 -1.78
CA PRO A 42 22.57 -8.25 -3.24
C PRO A 42 21.83 -9.43 -3.90
N ALA A 43 21.67 -10.55 -3.19
CA ALA A 43 20.93 -11.71 -3.68
C ALA A 43 19.45 -11.41 -3.93
N TYR A 44 18.89 -10.42 -3.23
CA TYR A 44 17.49 -10.00 -3.36
C TYR A 44 17.27 -8.82 -4.29
N ARG A 45 18.29 -8.38 -5.04
CA ARG A 45 18.17 -7.20 -5.93
C ARG A 45 16.99 -7.30 -6.89
N GLN A 46 16.76 -8.48 -7.47
CA GLN A 46 15.63 -8.70 -8.38
C GLN A 46 14.29 -8.63 -7.66
N GLU A 47 14.22 -9.08 -6.43
CA GLU A 47 13.02 -9.01 -5.61
C GLU A 47 12.68 -7.55 -5.20
N VAL A 48 13.69 -6.75 -4.91
CA VAL A 48 13.52 -5.31 -4.66
C VAL A 48 12.97 -4.62 -5.90
N ASP A 49 13.52 -4.93 -7.07
CA ASP A 49 13.05 -4.37 -8.35
C ASP A 49 11.62 -4.82 -8.69
N ARG A 50 11.31 -6.11 -8.50
CA ARG A 50 9.95 -6.67 -8.64
C ARG A 50 8.95 -6.02 -7.69
N CYS A 51 9.39 -5.71 -6.46
CA CYS A 51 8.58 -5.03 -5.47
C CYS A 51 8.23 -3.60 -5.90
N ALA A 52 9.20 -2.87 -6.45
CA ALA A 52 8.99 -1.54 -7.01
C ALA A 52 7.98 -1.58 -8.18
N ASP A 53 8.10 -2.55 -9.08
CA ASP A 53 7.18 -2.71 -10.21
C ASP A 53 5.76 -3.05 -9.75
N TRP A 54 5.62 -3.92 -8.75
CA TRP A 54 4.32 -4.26 -8.17
C TRP A 54 3.65 -3.02 -7.56
N LEU A 55 4.41 -2.26 -6.76
CA LEU A 55 3.91 -1.05 -6.11
C LEU A 55 3.48 0.01 -7.15
N MET A 56 4.32 0.22 -8.17
CA MET A 56 4.01 1.14 -9.27
C MET A 56 2.72 0.75 -10.00
N ALA A 57 2.53 -0.55 -10.30
CA ALA A 57 1.32 -1.03 -10.94
C ALA A 57 0.06 -0.78 -10.10
N LYS A 58 0.15 -0.95 -8.76
CA LYS A 58 -0.97 -0.66 -7.85
C LYS A 58 -1.28 0.84 -7.76
N MET A 59 -0.26 1.70 -7.77
CA MET A 59 -0.43 3.16 -7.80
C MET A 59 -1.08 3.61 -9.13
N GLN A 60 -0.66 3.04 -10.26
CA GLN A 60 -1.30 3.30 -11.56
C GLN A 60 -2.77 2.88 -11.59
N ALA A 61 -3.06 1.69 -11.07
CA ALA A 61 -4.43 1.19 -10.99
C ALA A 61 -5.33 2.06 -10.08
N ALA A 62 -4.75 2.72 -9.07
CA ALA A 62 -5.44 3.71 -8.23
C ALA A 62 -5.65 5.06 -8.92
N GLY A 63 -5.14 5.27 -10.14
CA GLY A 63 -5.32 6.50 -10.92
C GLY A 63 -4.23 7.55 -10.73
N LEU A 64 -3.07 7.19 -10.19
CA LEU A 64 -1.93 8.07 -10.02
C LEU A 64 -1.03 8.06 -11.27
N ALA A 65 -0.44 9.20 -11.61
CA ALA A 65 0.69 9.25 -12.53
C ALA A 65 1.93 8.73 -11.82
N THR A 66 2.68 7.80 -12.42
CA THR A 66 3.77 7.09 -11.74
C THR A 66 5.07 7.12 -12.55
N GLU A 67 6.18 7.10 -11.83
CA GLU A 67 7.52 7.00 -12.40
C GLU A 67 8.41 6.10 -11.53
N LYS A 68 9.17 5.21 -12.17
CA LYS A 68 10.24 4.43 -11.54
C LYS A 68 11.56 5.13 -11.81
N ILE A 69 12.11 5.79 -10.80
CA ILE A 69 13.31 6.62 -10.92
C ILE A 69 14.53 5.77 -10.57
N ALA A 70 15.42 5.61 -11.52
CA ALA A 70 16.69 4.91 -11.30
C ALA A 70 17.60 5.70 -10.36
N THR A 71 18.26 5.01 -9.44
CA THR A 71 19.26 5.57 -8.53
C THR A 71 20.57 4.76 -8.61
N ALA A 72 21.60 5.22 -7.91
CA ALA A 72 22.84 4.42 -7.76
C ALA A 72 22.64 3.13 -6.94
N GLY A 73 21.55 3.05 -6.15
CA GLY A 73 21.16 1.89 -5.36
C GLY A 73 19.93 1.19 -5.94
N HIS A 74 18.86 1.17 -5.17
CA HIS A 74 17.55 0.66 -5.57
C HIS A 74 16.68 1.79 -6.14
N PRO A 75 15.73 1.49 -7.04
CA PRO A 75 14.90 2.52 -7.65
C PRO A 75 13.99 3.19 -6.62
N LEU A 76 13.61 4.44 -6.89
CA LEU A 76 12.49 5.11 -6.23
C LEU A 76 11.22 4.89 -7.04
N VAL A 77 10.10 4.69 -6.35
CA VAL A 77 8.77 4.72 -6.95
C VAL A 77 8.12 6.05 -6.58
N TYR A 78 7.91 6.87 -7.59
CA TYR A 78 7.21 8.15 -7.46
C TYR A 78 5.82 8.04 -8.03
N ALA A 79 4.84 8.64 -7.35
CA ALA A 79 3.47 8.72 -7.84
C ALA A 79 2.83 10.04 -7.41
N GLU A 80 2.00 10.62 -8.28
CA GLU A 80 1.32 11.87 -7.99
C GLU A 80 -0.12 11.91 -8.53
N TRP A 81 -0.94 12.71 -7.89
CA TRP A 81 -2.23 13.16 -8.38
C TRP A 81 -2.39 14.65 -8.07
N LEU A 82 -2.36 15.48 -9.10
CA LEU A 82 -2.41 16.96 -8.98
C LEU A 82 -3.70 17.54 -9.55
N GLY A 83 -4.74 16.72 -9.69
CA GLY A 83 -6.02 17.11 -10.30
C GLY A 83 -6.88 18.06 -9.49
N ALA A 84 -6.48 18.40 -8.24
CA ALA A 84 -7.22 19.36 -7.41
C ALA A 84 -7.03 20.83 -7.86
N GLY A 85 -6.02 21.09 -8.66
CA GLY A 85 -5.69 22.43 -9.19
C GLY A 85 -4.55 23.14 -8.45
N PRO A 86 -4.01 24.22 -9.04
CA PRO A 86 -2.76 24.84 -8.57
C PRO A 86 -2.90 25.56 -7.22
N ASP A 87 -4.12 25.93 -6.82
CA ASP A 87 -4.36 26.67 -5.58
C ASP A 87 -4.62 25.74 -4.36
N LYS A 88 -4.49 24.43 -4.55
CA LYS A 88 -4.68 23.46 -3.49
C LYS A 88 -3.34 23.01 -2.88
N PRO A 89 -3.29 22.77 -1.57
CA PRO A 89 -2.08 22.26 -0.95
C PRO A 89 -1.77 20.84 -1.46
N THR A 90 -0.49 20.54 -1.62
CA THR A 90 -0.01 19.20 -1.93
C THR A 90 0.40 18.50 -0.64
N VAL A 91 -0.07 17.28 -0.43
CA VAL A 91 0.34 16.41 0.67
C VAL A 91 1.34 15.41 0.13
N LEU A 92 2.51 15.32 0.73
CA LEU A 92 3.52 14.32 0.41
C LEU A 92 3.46 13.19 1.42
N PHE A 93 3.28 11.96 0.92
CA PHE A 93 3.48 10.74 1.70
C PHE A 93 4.84 10.15 1.37
N TYR A 94 5.56 9.74 2.40
CA TYR A 94 6.80 9.01 2.27
C TYR A 94 6.66 7.64 2.93
N GLY A 95 7.21 6.61 2.31
CA GLY A 95 7.31 5.27 2.83
C GLY A 95 8.41 4.50 2.13
N HIS A 96 8.72 3.29 2.60
CA HIS A 96 9.70 2.43 1.94
C HIS A 96 9.09 1.05 1.65
N TYR A 97 9.52 0.45 0.55
CA TYR A 97 9.02 -0.83 0.07
C TYR A 97 10.00 -1.99 0.29
N ASP A 98 11.20 -1.69 0.76
CA ASP A 98 12.15 -2.70 1.20
C ASP A 98 11.88 -3.15 2.64
N VAL A 99 12.53 -4.22 3.02
CA VAL A 99 12.42 -4.80 4.35
C VAL A 99 13.78 -5.25 4.87
N GLN A 100 13.91 -5.35 6.18
CA GLN A 100 15.08 -5.93 6.82
C GLN A 100 15.16 -7.44 6.58
N PRO A 101 16.36 -8.04 6.63
CA PRO A 101 16.52 -9.50 6.71
C PRO A 101 15.69 -10.09 7.85
N PRO A 102 15.13 -11.28 7.66
CA PRO A 102 14.27 -11.90 8.68
C PRO A 102 15.02 -12.68 9.76
N ASP A 103 16.34 -12.63 9.77
CA ASP A 103 17.16 -13.38 10.74
C ASP A 103 16.93 -12.93 12.19
N PRO A 104 17.00 -13.86 13.17
CA PRO A 104 17.18 -15.31 12.99
C PRO A 104 15.88 -16.02 12.57
N LEU A 105 15.95 -16.93 11.60
CA LEU A 105 14.78 -17.58 11.00
C LEU A 105 14.05 -18.53 11.96
N ASP A 106 14.75 -19.09 12.93
CA ASP A 106 14.21 -20.04 13.91
C ASP A 106 13.34 -19.40 14.99
N GLU A 107 13.35 -18.06 15.09
CA GLU A 107 12.45 -17.32 15.98
C GLU A 107 11.06 -17.05 15.37
N TRP A 108 10.91 -17.25 14.06
CA TRP A 108 9.62 -17.07 13.40
C TRP A 108 8.73 -18.30 13.57
N ARG A 109 7.47 -18.08 14.02
CA ARG A 109 6.47 -19.14 14.09
C ARG A 109 6.03 -19.63 12.71
N ASN A 110 5.93 -18.70 11.77
CA ASN A 110 5.56 -18.96 10.38
C ASN A 110 6.64 -18.33 9.47
N PRO A 111 6.81 -18.81 8.23
CA PRO A 111 7.77 -18.23 7.32
C PRO A 111 7.57 -16.71 7.18
N PRO A 112 8.60 -15.88 7.33
CA PRO A 112 8.48 -14.42 7.44
C PRO A 112 7.85 -13.74 6.22
N PHE A 113 7.96 -14.34 5.04
CA PHE A 113 7.36 -13.85 3.79
C PHE A 113 6.07 -14.62 3.38
N GLU A 114 5.47 -15.39 4.31
CA GLU A 114 4.14 -15.94 4.19
C GLU A 114 3.23 -15.29 5.24
N PRO A 115 2.64 -14.11 4.91
CA PRO A 115 1.84 -13.35 5.88
C PRO A 115 0.65 -14.17 6.37
N THR A 116 0.60 -14.37 7.68
CA THR A 116 -0.36 -15.25 8.36
C THR A 116 -1.30 -14.44 9.24
N GLU A 117 -2.60 -14.73 9.15
CA GLU A 117 -3.59 -14.14 10.06
C GLU A 117 -3.57 -14.86 11.40
N GLU A 118 -3.34 -14.11 12.49
CA GLU A 118 -3.41 -14.59 13.87
C GLU A 118 -4.40 -13.72 14.64
N GLY A 119 -5.64 -14.19 14.79
CA GLY A 119 -6.73 -13.37 15.33
C GLY A 119 -6.99 -12.13 14.46
N ASP A 120 -6.92 -10.95 15.06
CA ASP A 120 -7.11 -9.67 14.36
C ASP A 120 -5.79 -9.07 13.81
N CYS A 121 -4.70 -9.83 13.85
CA CYS A 121 -3.39 -9.39 13.41
C CYS A 121 -2.94 -10.12 12.15
N LEU A 122 -2.17 -9.41 11.31
CA LEU A 122 -1.41 -10.00 10.21
C LEU A 122 0.07 -10.04 10.61
N VAL A 123 0.64 -11.24 10.65
CA VAL A 123 2.03 -11.47 11.08
C VAL A 123 2.90 -11.81 9.87
N GLY A 124 4.03 -11.12 9.74
CA GLY A 124 5.00 -11.31 8.65
C GLY A 124 6.03 -10.18 8.59
N ARG A 125 7.11 -10.38 7.83
CA ARG A 125 8.12 -9.34 7.62
C ARG A 125 7.52 -8.19 6.79
N GLY A 126 7.64 -6.95 7.27
CA GLY A 126 7.15 -5.75 6.58
C GLY A 126 5.69 -5.39 6.87
N THR A 127 4.95 -6.18 7.67
CA THR A 127 3.55 -5.88 8.01
C THR A 127 3.39 -4.54 8.73
N THR A 128 4.39 -4.13 9.51
CA THR A 128 4.38 -2.87 10.26
C THR A 128 5.44 -1.88 9.76
N ASP A 129 6.57 -2.39 9.26
CA ASP A 129 7.71 -1.60 8.81
C ASP A 129 8.15 -2.03 7.40
N ASP A 130 7.73 -1.31 6.35
CA ASP A 130 6.75 -0.20 6.29
C ASP A 130 5.64 -0.50 5.27
N LYS A 131 5.65 -1.74 4.66
CA LYS A 131 4.71 -2.11 3.60
C LYS A 131 3.25 -1.96 4.02
N GLY A 132 2.90 -2.42 5.24
CA GLY A 132 1.52 -2.32 5.71
C GLY A 132 1.09 -0.88 5.92
N GLN A 133 1.95 -0.03 6.47
CA GLN A 133 1.63 1.37 6.73
C GLN A 133 1.53 2.18 5.43
N SER A 134 2.54 2.08 4.55
CA SER A 134 2.54 2.79 3.26
C SER A 134 1.39 2.33 2.35
N TYR A 135 1.04 1.04 2.39
CA TYR A 135 -0.09 0.50 1.65
C TYR A 135 -1.45 1.05 2.11
N THR A 136 -1.60 1.34 3.40
CA THR A 136 -2.81 1.96 3.94
C THR A 136 -3.09 3.33 3.30
N HIS A 137 -2.05 4.15 3.11
CA HIS A 137 -2.17 5.44 2.43
C HIS A 137 -2.59 5.26 0.96
N LEU A 138 -2.00 4.29 0.25
CA LEU A 138 -2.38 4.00 -1.13
C LEU A 138 -3.85 3.59 -1.24
N LYS A 139 -4.35 2.75 -0.34
CA LYS A 139 -5.75 2.32 -0.36
C LYS A 139 -6.72 3.43 0.03
N ALA A 140 -6.32 4.34 0.91
CA ALA A 140 -7.10 5.54 1.19
C ALA A 140 -7.25 6.43 -0.06
N VAL A 141 -6.14 6.67 -0.78
CA VAL A 141 -6.15 7.43 -2.04
C VAL A 141 -7.02 6.74 -3.09
N GLU A 142 -6.85 5.42 -3.28
CA GLU A 142 -7.67 4.62 -4.21
C GLU A 142 -9.17 4.76 -3.90
N ALA A 143 -9.55 4.59 -2.64
CA ALA A 143 -10.94 4.66 -2.23
C ALA A 143 -11.54 6.07 -2.42
N ILE A 144 -10.79 7.12 -2.08
CA ILE A 144 -11.25 8.50 -2.27
C ILE A 144 -11.42 8.82 -3.76
N LEU A 145 -10.45 8.45 -4.59
CA LEU A 145 -10.54 8.68 -6.04
C LEU A 145 -11.68 7.89 -6.68
N ALA A 146 -11.90 6.63 -6.26
CA ALA A 146 -12.99 5.80 -6.77
C ALA A 146 -14.37 6.37 -6.43
N VAL A 147 -14.54 6.96 -5.25
CA VAL A 147 -15.84 7.52 -4.80
C VAL A 147 -16.05 8.95 -5.29
N ARG A 148 -15.01 9.78 -5.22
CA ARG A 148 -15.13 11.23 -5.43
C ARG A 148 -14.59 11.70 -6.78
N GLY A 149 -13.76 10.89 -7.46
CA GLY A 149 -13.05 11.28 -8.67
C GLY A 149 -11.98 12.34 -8.46
N LYS A 150 -11.71 12.71 -7.20
CA LYS A 150 -10.70 13.73 -6.82
C LYS A 150 -10.25 13.53 -5.38
N LEU A 151 -9.05 14.02 -5.06
CA LEU A 151 -8.51 14.16 -3.72
C LEU A 151 -8.84 15.53 -3.12
#